data_413ea20f8f20fa0aa8e13c40c2dbd566
#
_entry.id   413ea20f8f20fa0aa8e13c40c2dbd566
#
_cell.length_a   1.000
_cell.length_b   1.000
_cell.length_c   1.000
_cell.angle_alpha   90.00
_cell.angle_beta   90.00
_cell.angle_gamma   90.00
#
_symmetry.space_group_name_H-M   'P 1'
#
loop_
_entity.id
_entity.type
_entity.pdbx_description
1 polymer ?
#
loop_
_entity_poly.entity_id
_entity_poly.type
_entity_poly.pdbx_seq_one_letter_code
_entity_poly.pdbx_strand_id
1 'polypeptide(L)'
;MDVVCLDLEGVLIPEIWIAFAEKTGIDALRATTRDVPDYDELMGQRLRIVKENNFKLGDIQKVIEELEPLPGAVSFLDDLREHYQVIILSDTYYEFTRPLMKQLNWPTLFCHKLVTDPEGYVTGYKLRQPDPKRMSVKS
;
A
#
# COMPACT_ATOMS: atom_id res chain seq x y z
N MET A 1 -6.24 -17.91 21.30
CA MET A 1 -5.51 -17.88 20.01
C MET A 1 -4.72 -16.59 19.92
N ASP A 2 -3.45 -16.72 19.61
CA ASP A 2 -2.58 -15.54 19.53
C ASP A 2 -2.82 -14.76 18.24
N VAL A 3 -2.62 -13.44 18.32
CA VAL A 3 -2.73 -12.53 17.19
C VAL A 3 -1.32 -12.12 16.75
N VAL A 4 -1.06 -12.22 15.45
CA VAL A 4 0.20 -11.79 14.85
C VAL A 4 -0.08 -10.58 13.97
N CYS A 5 0.68 -9.50 14.17
CA CYS A 5 0.60 -8.30 13.34
C CYS A 5 1.78 -8.28 12.37
N LEU A 6 1.49 -8.13 11.09
CA LEU A 6 2.51 -8.06 10.03
C LEU A 6 2.43 -6.73 9.30
N ASP A 7 3.57 -6.29 8.80
CA ASP A 7 3.63 -5.24 7.80
C ASP A 7 3.33 -5.85 6.43
N LEU A 8 3.00 -5.03 5.45
CA LEU A 8 2.63 -5.48 4.11
C LEU A 8 3.75 -5.25 3.10
N GLU A 9 4.08 -3.98 2.87
CA GLU A 9 5.08 -3.62 1.86
C GLU A 9 6.48 -3.99 2.31
N GLY A 10 7.24 -4.66 1.42
CA GLY A 10 8.57 -5.15 1.74
C GLY A 10 8.58 -6.46 2.53
N VAL A 11 7.43 -6.94 2.98
CA VAL A 11 7.28 -8.20 3.72
C VAL A 11 6.51 -9.23 2.90
N LEU A 12 5.34 -8.85 2.41
CA LEU A 12 4.47 -9.74 1.62
C LEU A 12 4.36 -9.31 0.16
N ILE A 13 4.47 -8.01 -0.10
CA ILE A 13 4.38 -7.45 -1.45
C ILE A 13 5.51 -6.45 -1.66
N PRO A 14 5.83 -6.10 -2.92
CA PRO A 14 6.80 -5.03 -3.18
C PRO A 14 6.32 -3.70 -2.62
N GLU A 15 7.25 -2.78 -2.36
CA GLU A 15 6.90 -1.40 -2.05
C GLU A 15 6.23 -0.79 -3.27
N ILE A 16 4.96 -0.41 -3.14
CA ILE A 16 4.10 -0.07 -4.29
C ILE A 16 4.64 1.11 -5.09
N TRP A 17 5.04 2.20 -4.43
CA TRP A 17 5.52 3.37 -5.16
C TRP A 17 6.82 3.08 -5.91
N ILE A 18 7.72 2.30 -5.32
CA ILE A 18 8.97 1.91 -6.00
C ILE A 18 8.66 1.01 -7.20
N ALA A 19 7.78 0.03 -7.03
CA ALA A 19 7.36 -0.84 -8.12
C ALA A 19 6.66 -0.06 -9.23
N PHE A 20 5.83 0.90 -8.86
CA PHE A 20 5.16 1.78 -9.82
C PHE A 20 6.17 2.63 -10.59
N ALA A 21 7.18 3.16 -9.90
CA ALA A 21 8.26 3.91 -10.54
C ALA A 21 9.01 3.04 -11.57
N GLU A 22 9.29 1.80 -11.22
CA GLU A 22 9.97 0.87 -12.13
C GLU A 22 9.12 0.54 -13.35
N LYS A 23 7.83 0.29 -13.15
CA LYS A 23 6.92 -0.06 -14.24
C LYS A 23 6.67 1.11 -15.20
N THR A 24 6.62 2.34 -14.69
CA THR A 24 6.33 3.53 -15.50
C THR A 24 7.57 4.27 -15.98
N GLY A 25 8.73 3.98 -15.40
CA GLY A 25 9.97 4.71 -15.70
C GLY A 25 10.04 6.09 -15.07
N ILE A 26 9.16 6.41 -14.12
CA ILE A 26 9.13 7.71 -13.45
C ILE A 26 9.99 7.63 -12.18
N ASP A 27 11.29 7.91 -12.32
CA ASP A 27 12.25 7.75 -11.22
C ASP A 27 11.94 8.60 -9.99
N ALA A 28 11.33 9.77 -10.16
CA ALA A 28 10.98 10.64 -9.04
C ALA A 28 10.03 9.97 -8.04
N LEU A 29 9.29 8.94 -8.47
CA LEU A 29 8.38 8.19 -7.59
C LEU A 29 9.09 7.16 -6.72
N ARG A 30 10.40 6.98 -6.86
CA ARG A 30 11.20 6.09 -6.00
C ARG A 30 11.47 6.70 -4.63
N ALA A 31 11.26 8.01 -4.45
CA ALA A 31 11.51 8.67 -3.18
C ALA A 31 10.61 8.09 -2.07
N THR A 32 11.21 7.90 -0.90
CA THR A 32 10.52 7.38 0.28
C THR A 32 10.71 8.34 1.44
N THR A 33 10.19 7.99 2.63
CA THR A 33 10.37 8.80 3.83
C THR A 33 11.84 8.90 4.27
N ARG A 34 12.70 8.05 3.73
CA ARG A 34 14.15 8.18 3.93
C ARG A 34 14.71 9.38 3.19
N ASP A 35 14.10 9.76 2.07
CA ASP A 35 14.51 10.91 1.24
C ASP A 35 13.75 12.18 1.63
N VAL A 36 12.45 12.05 1.91
CA VAL A 36 11.56 13.14 2.31
C VAL A 36 10.86 12.71 3.60
N PRO A 37 11.42 13.07 4.78
CA PRO A 37 10.90 12.59 6.06
C PRO A 37 9.46 13.00 6.38
N ASP A 38 9.00 14.14 5.89
CA ASP A 38 7.61 14.58 6.09
C ASP A 38 6.70 13.82 5.12
N TYR A 39 5.82 12.99 5.69
CA TYR A 39 4.95 12.14 4.88
C TYR A 39 3.97 12.94 4.01
N ASP A 40 3.41 14.03 4.54
CA ASP A 40 2.49 14.88 3.76
C ASP A 40 3.20 15.51 2.58
N GLU A 41 4.43 15.96 2.78
CA GLU A 41 5.25 16.51 1.70
C GLU A 41 5.54 15.44 0.64
N LEU A 42 5.93 14.24 1.08
CA LEU A 42 6.20 13.12 0.18
C LEU A 42 4.97 12.76 -0.65
N MET A 43 3.81 12.63 0.01
CA MET A 43 2.56 12.33 -0.70
C MET A 43 2.16 13.45 -1.66
N GLY A 44 2.35 14.70 -1.24
CA GLY A 44 2.10 15.84 -2.13
C GLY A 44 2.91 15.77 -3.41
N GLN A 45 4.19 15.42 -3.30
CA GLN A 45 5.06 15.23 -4.46
C GLN A 45 4.57 14.09 -5.35
N ARG A 46 4.25 12.93 -4.75
CA ARG A 46 3.77 11.76 -5.48
C ARG A 46 2.48 12.06 -6.25
N LEU A 47 1.52 12.68 -5.60
CA LEU A 47 0.23 12.99 -6.22
C LEU A 47 0.38 14.00 -7.35
N ARG A 48 1.27 14.98 -7.21
CA ARG A 48 1.55 15.93 -8.26
C ARG A 48 2.15 15.24 -9.49
N ILE A 49 3.12 14.35 -9.27
CA ILE A 49 3.79 13.63 -10.34
C ILE A 49 2.82 12.75 -11.13
N VAL A 50 1.98 11.97 -10.42
CA VAL A 50 1.03 11.10 -11.13
C VAL A 50 -0.01 11.92 -11.90
N LYS A 51 -0.45 13.07 -11.37
CA LYS A 51 -1.38 13.93 -12.08
C LYS A 51 -0.74 14.54 -13.31
N GLU A 52 0.51 15.03 -13.21
CA GLU A 52 1.25 15.61 -14.33
C GLU A 52 1.47 14.60 -15.45
N ASN A 53 1.54 13.32 -15.12
CA ASN A 53 1.68 12.24 -16.09
C ASN A 53 0.34 11.64 -16.51
N ASN A 54 -0.77 12.28 -16.14
CA ASN A 54 -2.14 11.88 -16.51
C ASN A 54 -2.56 10.51 -15.97
N PHE A 55 -2.02 10.08 -14.83
CA PHE A 55 -2.44 8.85 -14.16
C PHE A 55 -3.60 9.14 -13.22
N LYS A 56 -4.77 8.61 -13.54
CA LYS A 56 -5.92 8.56 -12.64
C LYS A 56 -5.80 7.32 -11.74
N LEU A 57 -6.63 7.23 -10.73
CA LEU A 57 -6.61 6.07 -9.83
C LEU A 57 -6.72 4.75 -10.60
N GLY A 58 -7.64 4.67 -11.57
CA GLY A 58 -7.79 3.46 -12.38
C GLY A 58 -6.52 3.08 -13.15
N ASP A 59 -5.78 4.06 -13.64
CA ASP A 59 -4.52 3.82 -14.35
C ASP A 59 -3.46 3.27 -13.40
N ILE A 60 -3.38 3.83 -12.20
CA ILE A 60 -2.46 3.36 -11.17
C ILE A 60 -2.81 1.92 -10.77
N GLN A 61 -4.09 1.63 -10.57
CA GLN A 61 -4.55 0.29 -10.22
C GLN A 61 -4.21 -0.74 -11.29
N LYS A 62 -4.28 -0.37 -12.57
CA LYS A 62 -3.88 -1.27 -13.66
C LYS A 62 -2.42 -1.64 -13.61
N VAL A 63 -1.55 -0.70 -13.27
CA VAL A 63 -0.13 -0.99 -13.08
C VAL A 63 0.09 -1.92 -11.90
N ILE A 64 -0.62 -1.67 -10.80
CA ILE A 64 -0.51 -2.50 -9.59
C ILE A 64 -1.00 -3.93 -9.86
N GLU A 65 -2.00 -4.12 -10.71
CA GLU A 65 -2.48 -5.45 -11.10
C GLU A 65 -1.39 -6.32 -11.72
N GLU A 66 -0.35 -5.73 -12.28
CA GLU A 66 0.78 -6.46 -12.86
C GLU A 66 1.80 -6.91 -11.82
N LEU A 67 1.68 -6.44 -10.58
CA LEU A 67 2.60 -6.82 -9.51
C LEU A 67 2.20 -8.17 -8.91
N GLU A 68 3.17 -8.84 -8.30
CA GLU A 68 2.96 -10.11 -7.62
C GLU A 68 3.46 -10.03 -6.18
N PRO A 69 2.93 -10.87 -5.28
CA PRO A 69 3.50 -11.01 -3.95
C PRO A 69 4.97 -11.39 -4.02
N LEU A 70 5.72 -11.06 -2.99
CA LEU A 70 7.13 -11.44 -2.89
C LEU A 70 7.27 -12.97 -2.87
N PRO A 71 8.39 -13.50 -3.38
CA PRO A 71 8.59 -14.96 -3.37
C PRO A 71 8.42 -15.56 -1.99
N GLY A 72 7.59 -16.59 -1.90
CA GLY A 72 7.29 -17.28 -0.64
C GLY A 72 6.27 -16.61 0.26
N ALA A 73 5.79 -15.42 -0.09
CA ALA A 73 4.86 -14.67 0.77
C ALA A 73 3.52 -15.38 0.94
N VAL A 74 2.96 -15.93 -0.14
CA VAL A 74 1.66 -16.60 -0.08
C VAL A 74 1.75 -17.82 0.83
N SER A 75 2.76 -18.66 0.66
CA SER A 75 2.95 -19.86 1.49
C SER A 75 3.20 -19.50 2.95
N PHE A 76 4.04 -18.48 3.19
CA PHE A 76 4.32 -18.02 4.54
C PHE A 76 3.05 -17.54 5.24
N LEU A 77 2.25 -16.73 4.56
CA LEU A 77 1.02 -16.19 5.11
C LEU A 77 -0.01 -17.28 5.37
N ASP A 78 -0.17 -18.21 4.44
CA ASP A 78 -1.11 -19.32 4.59
C ASP A 78 -0.73 -20.19 5.78
N ASP A 79 0.56 -20.53 5.93
CA ASP A 79 1.04 -21.32 7.06
C ASP A 79 0.81 -20.61 8.39
N LEU A 80 1.08 -19.29 8.41
CA LEU A 80 0.89 -18.51 9.62
C LEU A 80 -0.59 -18.46 10.03
N ARG A 81 -1.48 -18.33 9.04
CA ARG A 81 -2.92 -18.25 9.30
C ARG A 81 -3.52 -19.58 9.80
N GLU A 82 -2.85 -20.70 9.59
CA GLU A 82 -3.29 -21.98 10.16
C GLU A 82 -3.14 -22.02 11.67
N HIS A 83 -2.20 -21.25 12.23
CA HIS A 83 -1.86 -21.30 13.65
C HIS A 83 -2.22 -20.03 14.42
N TYR A 84 -2.42 -18.91 13.73
CA TYR A 84 -2.62 -17.62 14.36
C TYR A 84 -3.71 -16.83 13.65
N GLN A 85 -4.30 -15.87 14.37
CA GLN A 85 -5.04 -14.78 13.74
C GLN A 85 -4.02 -13.78 13.21
N VAL A 86 -4.07 -13.49 11.94
CA VAL A 86 -3.12 -12.57 11.31
C VAL A 86 -3.81 -11.27 10.94
N ILE A 87 -3.24 -10.17 11.38
CA ILE A 87 -3.68 -8.81 11.03
C ILE A 87 -2.53 -8.11 10.34
N ILE A 88 -2.81 -7.53 9.18
CA ILE A 88 -1.82 -6.75 8.45
C ILE A 88 -2.11 -5.27 8.69
N LEU A 89 -1.10 -4.54 9.14
CA LEU A 89 -1.17 -3.09 9.35
C LEU A 89 -0.19 -2.43 8.41
N SER A 90 -0.66 -1.47 7.62
CA SER A 90 0.17 -0.83 6.61
C SER A 90 -0.18 0.65 6.47
N ASP A 91 0.79 1.42 6.02
CA ASP A 91 0.62 2.85 5.70
C ASP A 91 0.25 3.08 4.23
N THR A 92 -0.10 2.03 3.52
CA THR A 92 -0.59 2.11 2.14
C THR A 92 -2.10 2.41 2.12
N TYR A 93 -2.76 2.13 1.00
CA TYR A 93 -4.17 2.48 0.78
C TYR A 93 -4.94 1.28 0.27
N TYR A 94 -6.20 1.13 0.70
CA TYR A 94 -7.06 0.03 0.24
C TYR A 94 -7.19 0.02 -1.27
N GLU A 95 -7.30 1.18 -1.90
CA GLU A 95 -7.45 1.31 -3.34
C GLU A 95 -6.25 0.76 -4.12
N PHE A 96 -5.04 0.83 -3.53
CA PHE A 96 -3.83 0.29 -4.14
C PHE A 96 -3.66 -1.20 -3.88
N THR A 97 -4.11 -1.70 -2.74
CA THR A 97 -3.79 -3.06 -2.30
C THR A 97 -4.76 -4.12 -2.81
N ARG A 98 -5.98 -3.72 -3.20
CA ARG A 98 -7.03 -4.67 -3.57
C ARG A 98 -6.58 -5.75 -4.55
N PRO A 99 -5.90 -5.43 -5.67
CA PRO A 99 -5.47 -6.48 -6.60
C PRO A 99 -4.49 -7.47 -5.97
N LEU A 100 -3.67 -7.00 -5.05
CA LEU A 100 -2.68 -7.84 -4.38
C LEU A 100 -3.29 -8.66 -3.25
N MET A 101 -4.32 -8.15 -2.59
CA MET A 101 -5.03 -8.88 -1.55
C MET A 101 -5.67 -10.16 -2.09
N LYS A 102 -6.19 -10.11 -3.30
CA LYS A 102 -6.74 -11.29 -3.95
C LYS A 102 -5.69 -12.40 -4.07
N GLN A 103 -4.46 -12.05 -4.42
CA GLN A 103 -3.36 -12.99 -4.56
C GLN A 103 -2.89 -13.55 -3.21
N LEU A 104 -3.18 -12.87 -2.11
CA LEU A 104 -2.84 -13.28 -0.75
C LEU A 104 -4.00 -13.97 -0.02
N ASN A 105 -5.08 -14.30 -0.73
CA ASN A 105 -6.29 -14.94 -0.19
C ASN A 105 -7.02 -14.07 0.83
N TRP A 106 -7.08 -12.78 0.59
CA TRP A 106 -7.86 -11.79 1.34
C TRP A 106 -7.59 -11.80 2.85
N PRO A 107 -6.33 -11.57 3.29
CA PRO A 107 -6.04 -11.44 4.71
C PRO A 107 -6.67 -10.16 5.29
N THR A 108 -6.82 -10.14 6.61
CA THR A 108 -7.31 -8.95 7.30
C THR A 108 -6.28 -7.83 7.19
N LEU A 109 -6.69 -6.70 6.64
CA LEU A 109 -5.83 -5.57 6.40
C LEU A 109 -6.43 -4.29 6.97
N PHE A 110 -5.63 -3.53 7.69
CA PHE A 110 -5.96 -2.17 8.11
C PHE A 110 -4.94 -1.21 7.51
N CYS A 111 -5.42 -0.26 6.74
CA CYS A 111 -4.58 0.77 6.12
C CYS A 111 -5.42 2.03 5.87
N HIS A 112 -4.91 2.92 5.06
CA HIS A 112 -5.55 4.22 4.82
C HIS A 112 -6.43 4.19 3.58
N LYS A 113 -7.08 5.31 3.29
CA LYS A 113 -7.93 5.49 2.11
C LYS A 113 -7.45 6.68 1.29
N LEU A 114 -7.66 6.60 -0.02
CA LEU A 114 -7.39 7.71 -0.92
C LEU A 114 -8.64 8.55 -1.12
N VAL A 115 -8.41 9.82 -1.47
CA VAL A 115 -9.48 10.74 -1.87
C VAL A 115 -9.26 11.04 -3.35
N THR A 116 -10.33 10.93 -4.14
CA THR A 116 -10.27 11.22 -5.57
C THR A 116 -11.22 12.35 -5.93
N ASP A 117 -10.91 13.07 -7.01
CA ASP A 117 -11.83 14.08 -7.54
C ASP A 117 -12.86 13.43 -8.49
N PRO A 118 -13.84 14.22 -9.00
CA PRO A 118 -14.84 13.65 -9.92
C PRO A 118 -14.27 13.08 -11.22
N GLU A 119 -13.07 13.50 -11.61
CA GLU A 119 -12.40 13.00 -12.81
C GLU A 119 -11.62 11.71 -12.57
N GLY A 120 -11.41 11.33 -11.31
CA GLY A 120 -10.69 10.12 -10.93
C GLY A 120 -9.23 10.31 -10.55
N TYR A 121 -8.76 11.56 -10.49
CA TYR A 121 -7.41 11.83 -10.01
C TYR A 121 -7.35 11.75 -8.49
N VAL A 122 -6.25 11.24 -7.97
CA VAL A 122 -6.03 11.18 -6.52
C VAL A 122 -5.62 12.57 -6.04
N THR A 123 -6.42 13.15 -5.15
CA THR A 123 -6.19 14.51 -4.64
C THR A 123 -5.73 14.54 -3.19
N GLY A 124 -5.83 13.43 -2.48
CA GLY A 124 -5.43 13.39 -1.09
C GLY A 124 -5.63 12.00 -0.50
N TYR A 125 -5.56 11.92 0.82
CA TYR A 125 -5.72 10.67 1.52
C TYR A 125 -6.29 10.93 2.92
N LYS A 126 -6.85 9.87 3.50
CA LYS A 126 -7.37 9.90 4.88
C LYS A 126 -6.69 8.82 5.68
N LEU A 127 -6.06 9.18 6.77
CA LEU A 127 -5.48 8.23 7.69
C LEU A 127 -6.60 7.50 8.44
N ARG A 128 -6.43 6.21 8.62
CA ARG A 128 -7.36 5.40 9.40
C ARG A 128 -7.37 5.88 10.86
N GLN A 129 -6.17 6.18 11.39
CA GLN A 129 -5.97 6.74 12.73
C GLN A 129 -4.72 7.61 12.69
N PRO A 130 -4.57 8.60 13.61
CA PRO A 130 -3.37 9.44 13.67
C PRO A 130 -2.06 8.64 13.82
N ASP A 131 -2.12 7.47 14.52
CA ASP A 131 -1.00 6.56 14.66
C ASP A 131 -1.54 5.14 14.51
N PRO A 132 -1.83 4.70 13.25
CA PRO A 132 -2.65 3.50 13.02
C PRO A 132 -2.05 2.21 13.55
N LYS A 133 -0.74 2.00 13.42
CA LYS A 133 -0.12 0.76 13.89
C LYS A 133 -0.13 0.65 15.40
N ARG A 134 0.22 1.73 16.07
CA ARG A 134 0.28 1.77 17.53
C ARG A 134 -1.09 1.66 18.17
N MET A 135 -2.05 2.44 17.70
CA MET A 135 -3.40 2.48 18.27
C MET A 135 -4.16 1.17 18.03
N SER A 136 -3.99 0.56 16.87
CA SER A 136 -4.64 -0.72 16.55
C SER A 136 -4.13 -1.86 17.42
N VAL A 137 -2.87 -1.87 17.78
CA VAL A 137 -2.28 -2.89 18.64
C VAL A 137 -2.73 -2.71 20.09
N LYS A 138 -2.88 -1.47 20.55
CA LYS A 138 -3.29 -1.16 21.93
C LYS A 138 -4.78 -1.38 22.17
N SER A 139 -5.58 -1.21 21.16
CA SER A 139 -7.03 -1.37 21.30
C SER A 139 -7.45 -2.82 21.16
#